data_cf1909fbc176d73f3f3ad5eb3ad7e110
#
_entry.id   cf1909fbc176d73f3f3ad5eb3ad7e110
#
_cell.length_a   1.000
_cell.length_b   1.000
_cell.length_c   1.000
_cell.angle_alpha   90.00
_cell.angle_beta   90.00
_cell.angle_gamma   90.00
#
_symmetry.space_group_name_H-M   'P 1'
#
loop_
_entity.id
_entity.type
_entity.pdbx_description
1 polymer ?
#
loop_
_entity_poly.entity_id
_entity_poly.type
_entity_poly.pdbx_seq_one_letter_code
_entity_poly.pdbx_strand_id
1 'polypeptide(L)'
;RHYSDLEDQALQANADDRPLRKHFYQRMGRSGFSEKETEASLQQLENTIARMDAALAQTQWLIGDELSLADYCVVPTIDRMRDLGLSQIWKGAGNFKRWWQAIQQRDAYQKTYFPGSRVSDIYTDLRDAS
;
A
#
# COMPACT_ATOMS: atom_id res chain seq x y z
N ARG A 1 10.52 -13.78 -4.70
CA ARG A 1 10.49 -14.47 -6.02
C ARG A 1 9.69 -13.59 -6.95
N HIS A 2 10.31 -13.11 -8.01
CA HIS A 2 9.62 -12.35 -9.04
C HIS A 2 8.69 -13.25 -9.84
N TYR A 3 7.51 -12.76 -10.21
CA TYR A 3 6.62 -13.43 -11.17
C TYR A 3 7.30 -13.67 -12.53
N SER A 4 8.38 -12.93 -12.82
CA SER A 4 9.24 -13.16 -13.98
C SER A 4 9.87 -14.56 -14.04
N ASP A 5 9.92 -15.28 -12.90
CA ASP A 5 10.47 -16.62 -12.81
C ASP A 5 9.42 -17.72 -13.09
N LEU A 6 8.15 -17.32 -13.26
CA LEU A 6 7.08 -18.23 -13.65
C LEU A 6 7.04 -18.40 -15.17
N GLU A 7 6.85 -19.63 -15.62
CA GLU A 7 6.61 -19.90 -17.03
C GLU A 7 5.32 -19.22 -17.50
N ASP A 8 5.30 -18.75 -18.76
CA ASP A 8 4.15 -18.04 -19.34
C ASP A 8 2.83 -18.85 -19.24
N GLN A 9 2.90 -20.19 -19.29
CA GLN A 9 1.75 -21.07 -19.11
C GLN A 9 1.16 -20.98 -17.68
N ALA A 10 1.99 -20.90 -16.66
CA ALA A 10 1.54 -20.76 -15.26
C ALA A 10 0.91 -19.38 -15.01
N LEU A 11 1.45 -18.34 -15.64
CA LEU A 11 0.88 -16.99 -15.60
C LEU A 11 -0.48 -16.94 -16.30
N GLN A 12 -0.60 -17.60 -17.46
CA GLN A 12 -1.85 -17.68 -18.23
C GLN A 12 -2.93 -18.44 -17.47
N ALA A 13 -2.61 -19.58 -16.87
CA ALA A 13 -3.53 -20.38 -16.08
C ALA A 13 -4.10 -19.59 -14.87
N ASN A 14 -3.27 -18.77 -14.21
CA ASN A 14 -3.71 -17.90 -13.12
C ASN A 14 -4.58 -16.71 -13.58
N ALA A 15 -4.48 -16.34 -14.87
CA ALA A 15 -5.21 -15.22 -15.45
C ALA A 15 -6.59 -15.62 -16.00
N ASP A 16 -6.75 -16.85 -16.46
CA ASP A 16 -7.92 -17.28 -17.26
C ASP A 16 -9.24 -17.25 -16.48
N ASP A 17 -9.23 -17.57 -15.20
CA ASP A 17 -10.43 -17.55 -14.36
C ASP A 17 -10.81 -16.15 -13.81
N ARG A 18 -10.00 -15.13 -14.07
CA ARG A 18 -10.16 -13.79 -13.51
C ARG A 18 -9.85 -12.69 -14.53
N PRO A 19 -10.80 -12.35 -15.42
CA PRO A 19 -10.57 -11.42 -16.53
C PRO A 19 -9.96 -10.07 -16.13
N LEU A 20 -10.38 -9.51 -14.96
CA LEU A 20 -9.84 -8.24 -14.44
C LEU A 20 -8.37 -8.34 -14.02
N ARG A 21 -7.88 -9.54 -13.71
CA ARG A 21 -6.47 -9.78 -13.36
C ARG A 21 -5.62 -10.19 -14.56
N LYS A 22 -6.24 -10.55 -15.68
CA LYS A 22 -5.52 -11.03 -16.88
C LYS A 22 -4.46 -10.00 -17.33
N HIS A 23 -4.85 -8.75 -17.48
CA HIS A 23 -3.92 -7.68 -17.85
C HIS A 23 -2.81 -7.49 -16.83
N PHE A 24 -3.14 -7.60 -15.53
CA PHE A 24 -2.17 -7.45 -14.46
C PHE A 24 -1.10 -8.56 -14.52
N TYR A 25 -1.50 -9.83 -14.59
CA TYR A 25 -0.55 -10.94 -14.65
C TYR A 25 0.26 -10.96 -15.96
N GLN A 26 -0.35 -10.60 -17.09
CA GLN A 26 0.35 -10.49 -18.36
C GLN A 26 1.42 -9.40 -18.33
N ARG A 27 1.16 -8.29 -17.63
CA ARG A 27 2.12 -7.19 -17.47
C ARG A 27 3.19 -7.47 -16.42
N MET A 28 2.88 -8.26 -15.39
CA MET A 28 3.84 -8.69 -14.38
C MET A 28 4.84 -9.74 -14.89
N GLY A 29 4.66 -10.25 -16.11
CA GLY A 29 5.56 -11.20 -16.72
C GLY A 29 7.01 -10.72 -16.82
N ARG A 30 7.78 -11.25 -17.74
CA ARG A 30 9.24 -11.07 -17.86
C ARG A 30 9.74 -9.61 -17.92
N SER A 31 8.90 -8.68 -18.35
CA SER A 31 9.30 -7.26 -18.48
C SER A 31 9.05 -6.42 -17.24
N GLY A 32 8.22 -6.89 -16.30
CA GLY A 32 7.82 -6.11 -15.12
C GLY A 32 7.09 -4.82 -15.48
N PHE A 33 7.11 -3.85 -14.56
CA PHE A 33 6.59 -2.50 -14.79
C PHE A 33 7.72 -1.58 -15.21
N SER A 34 7.45 -0.67 -16.16
CA SER A 34 8.43 0.35 -16.56
C SER A 34 8.63 1.41 -15.45
N GLU A 35 9.78 2.07 -15.46
CA GLU A 35 10.06 3.17 -14.53
C GLU A 35 8.98 4.26 -14.59
N LYS A 36 8.53 4.61 -15.79
CA LYS A 36 7.45 5.60 -15.99
C LYS A 36 6.14 5.20 -15.32
N GLU A 37 5.78 3.92 -15.35
CA GLU A 37 4.56 3.41 -14.68
C GLU A 37 4.71 3.42 -13.17
N THR A 38 5.89 3.07 -12.69
CA THR A 38 6.23 3.12 -11.27
C THR A 38 6.18 4.55 -10.74
N GLU A 39 6.79 5.49 -11.46
CA GLU A 39 6.80 6.92 -11.13
C GLU A 39 5.37 7.50 -11.12
N ALA A 40 4.56 7.18 -12.14
CA ALA A 40 3.17 7.61 -12.19
C ALA A 40 2.35 7.06 -10.99
N SER A 41 2.62 5.82 -10.58
CA SER A 41 1.97 5.21 -9.43
C SER A 41 2.39 5.86 -8.11
N LEU A 42 3.67 6.18 -7.94
CA LEU A 42 4.18 6.91 -6.78
C LEU A 42 3.56 8.30 -6.69
N GLN A 43 3.51 9.05 -7.80
CA GLN A 43 2.85 10.36 -7.85
C GLN A 43 1.37 10.28 -7.46
N GLN A 44 0.68 9.21 -7.84
CA GLN A 44 -0.73 9.00 -7.47
C GLN A 44 -0.88 8.72 -5.97
N LEU A 45 0.06 7.99 -5.37
CA LEU A 45 0.11 7.78 -3.91
C LEU A 45 0.37 9.09 -3.17
N GLU A 46 1.32 9.90 -3.61
CA GLU A 46 1.60 11.25 -3.06
C GLU A 46 0.37 12.15 -3.10
N ASN A 47 -0.32 12.21 -4.24
CA ASN A 47 -1.56 12.97 -4.39
C ASN A 47 -2.66 12.47 -3.44
N THR A 48 -2.74 11.16 -3.22
CA THR A 48 -3.70 10.56 -2.29
C THR A 48 -3.39 10.98 -0.86
N ILE A 49 -2.13 10.90 -0.44
CA ILE A 49 -1.71 11.35 0.90
C ILE A 49 -1.99 12.84 1.10
N ALA A 50 -1.70 13.69 0.12
CA ALA A 50 -1.97 15.12 0.19
C ALA A 50 -3.48 15.42 0.35
N ARG A 51 -4.34 14.70 -0.36
CA ARG A 51 -5.80 14.82 -0.23
C ARG A 51 -6.29 14.35 1.14
N MET A 52 -5.73 13.26 1.67
CA MET A 52 -6.05 12.78 3.01
C MET A 52 -5.60 13.80 4.08
N ASP A 53 -4.40 14.34 3.97
CA ASP A 53 -3.89 15.34 4.91
C ASP A 53 -4.76 16.59 4.94
N ALA A 54 -5.21 17.07 3.76
CA ALA A 54 -6.12 18.21 3.65
C ALA A 54 -7.49 17.93 4.28
N ALA A 55 -8.06 16.75 4.08
CA ALA A 55 -9.33 16.35 4.72
C ALA A 55 -9.18 16.30 6.26
N LEU A 56 -8.11 15.67 6.73
CA LEU A 56 -7.80 15.52 8.15
C LEU A 56 -7.39 16.82 8.84
N ALA A 57 -7.17 17.91 8.11
CA ALA A 57 -6.99 19.24 8.69
C ALA A 57 -8.28 19.80 9.32
N GLN A 58 -9.44 19.34 8.86
CA GLN A 58 -10.76 19.82 9.31
C GLN A 58 -11.41 18.87 10.31
N THR A 59 -11.05 17.58 10.30
CA THR A 59 -11.70 16.55 11.10
C THR A 59 -10.69 15.60 11.73
N GLN A 60 -11.12 14.86 12.72
CA GLN A 60 -10.26 13.87 13.37
C GLN A 60 -10.04 12.64 12.48
N TRP A 61 -11.05 12.21 11.73
CA TRP A 61 -11.08 11.05 10.85
C TRP A 61 -11.44 11.46 9.43
N LEU A 62 -11.32 10.56 8.46
CA LEU A 62 -11.46 10.90 7.03
C LEU A 62 -12.83 11.48 6.64
N ILE A 63 -13.90 11.13 7.33
CA ILE A 63 -15.27 11.58 7.01
C ILE A 63 -15.89 12.38 8.18
N GLY A 64 -15.15 12.76 9.18
CA GLY A 64 -15.70 13.55 10.32
C GLY A 64 -15.00 13.27 11.63
N ASP A 65 -15.74 13.41 12.72
CA ASP A 65 -15.17 13.31 14.06
C ASP A 65 -15.23 11.90 14.66
N GLU A 66 -15.87 10.97 13.95
CA GLU A 66 -15.97 9.57 14.33
C GLU A 66 -15.24 8.65 13.34
N LEU A 67 -14.58 7.63 13.88
CA LEU A 67 -13.92 6.58 13.09
C LEU A 67 -14.94 5.84 12.25
N SER A 68 -14.67 5.74 10.95
CA SER A 68 -15.58 5.17 9.96
C SER A 68 -14.95 4.05 9.15
N LEU A 69 -15.76 3.39 8.33
CA LEU A 69 -15.29 2.39 7.38
C LEU A 69 -14.30 2.98 6.38
N ALA A 70 -14.42 4.26 6.02
CA ALA A 70 -13.49 4.93 5.11
C ALA A 70 -12.05 4.92 5.65
N ASP A 71 -11.89 5.11 6.97
CA ASP A 71 -10.59 5.04 7.62
C ASP A 71 -9.99 3.63 7.49
N TYR A 72 -10.79 2.60 7.76
CA TYR A 72 -10.31 1.22 7.66
C TYR A 72 -10.03 0.76 6.25
N CYS A 73 -10.75 1.26 5.24
CA CYS A 73 -10.53 0.88 3.84
C CYS A 73 -9.15 1.28 3.31
N VAL A 74 -8.56 2.37 3.81
CA VAL A 74 -7.25 2.84 3.34
C VAL A 74 -6.08 2.26 4.14
N VAL A 75 -6.31 1.75 5.35
CA VAL A 75 -5.27 1.21 6.24
C VAL A 75 -4.39 0.16 5.57
N PRO A 76 -4.92 -0.85 4.86
CA PRO A 76 -4.07 -1.87 4.22
C PRO A 76 -3.10 -1.29 3.20
N THR A 77 -3.52 -0.28 2.44
CA THR A 77 -2.65 0.41 1.48
C THR A 77 -1.55 1.19 2.19
N ILE A 78 -1.88 1.94 3.23
CA ILE A 78 -0.92 2.72 4.00
C ILE A 78 0.08 1.83 4.73
N ASP A 79 -0.39 0.74 5.36
CA ASP A 79 0.52 -0.21 6.00
C ASP A 79 1.45 -0.87 4.98
N ARG A 80 0.95 -1.19 3.79
CA ARG A 80 1.76 -1.73 2.70
C ARG A 80 2.79 -0.73 2.18
N MET A 81 2.43 0.53 2.03
CA MET A 81 3.38 1.59 1.67
C MET A 81 4.51 1.69 2.70
N ARG A 82 4.18 1.65 3.99
CA ARG A 82 5.16 1.64 5.06
C ARG A 82 6.07 0.41 4.99
N ASP A 83 5.50 -0.76 4.78
CA ASP A 83 6.21 -2.03 4.65
C ASP A 83 7.20 -2.05 3.47
N LEU A 84 6.91 -1.28 2.42
CA LEU A 84 7.76 -1.09 1.24
C LEU A 84 8.75 0.08 1.37
N GLY A 85 8.91 0.70 2.55
CA GLY A 85 9.83 1.80 2.76
C GLY A 85 9.38 3.15 2.17
N LEU A 86 8.12 3.30 1.79
CA LEU A 86 7.58 4.52 1.16
C LEU A 86 7.11 5.58 2.16
N SER A 87 7.50 5.49 3.43
CA SER A 87 7.05 6.42 4.48
C SER A 87 7.48 7.87 4.27
N GLN A 88 8.51 8.11 3.45
CA GLN A 88 8.95 9.45 3.08
C GLN A 88 7.86 10.26 2.35
N ILE A 89 6.90 9.62 1.69
CA ILE A 89 5.80 10.26 0.95
C ILE A 89 4.96 11.16 1.87
N TRP A 90 4.77 10.78 3.13
CA TRP A 90 3.99 11.59 4.10
C TRP A 90 4.82 12.33 5.12
N LYS A 91 6.13 12.52 4.88
CA LYS A 91 7.02 13.18 5.84
C LYS A 91 6.55 14.58 6.23
N GLY A 92 5.99 15.34 5.29
CA GLY A 92 5.43 16.69 5.48
C GLY A 92 3.96 16.75 5.91
N ALA A 93 3.21 15.64 5.86
CA ALA A 93 1.77 15.56 6.08
C ALA A 93 1.44 15.37 7.57
N GLY A 94 1.32 16.47 8.31
CA GLY A 94 1.16 16.47 9.77
C GLY A 94 -0.17 15.89 10.25
N ASN A 95 -1.26 16.23 9.58
CA ASN A 95 -2.60 15.73 9.91
C ASN A 95 -2.74 14.25 9.60
N PHE A 96 -2.20 13.82 8.44
CA PHE A 96 -2.12 12.41 8.07
C PHE A 96 -1.33 11.60 9.11
N LYS A 97 -0.17 12.10 9.58
CA LYS A 97 0.64 11.41 10.60
C LYS A 97 -0.13 11.24 11.91
N ARG A 98 -0.84 12.30 12.35
CA ARG A 98 -1.69 12.23 13.55
C ARG A 98 -2.75 11.13 13.42
N TRP A 99 -3.46 11.11 12.29
CA TRP A 99 -4.46 10.09 11.97
C TRP A 99 -3.83 8.68 11.94
N TRP A 100 -2.70 8.54 11.26
CA TRP A 100 -2.00 7.25 11.16
C TRP A 100 -1.55 6.71 12.51
N GLN A 101 -1.02 7.56 13.37
CA GLN A 101 -0.68 7.20 14.75
C GLN A 101 -1.90 6.74 15.54
N ALA A 102 -3.03 7.45 15.42
CA ALA A 102 -4.27 7.06 16.08
C ALA A 102 -4.78 5.68 15.60
N ILE A 103 -4.69 5.39 14.31
CA ILE A 103 -5.02 4.06 13.76
C ILE A 103 -4.10 2.97 14.35
N GLN A 104 -2.79 3.22 14.39
CA GLN A 104 -1.81 2.25 14.89
C GLN A 104 -1.99 1.89 16.38
N GLN A 105 -2.54 2.79 17.17
CA GLN A 105 -2.83 2.56 18.60
C GLN A 105 -4.08 1.70 18.83
N ARG A 106 -4.87 1.41 17.81
CA ARG A 106 -6.10 0.62 17.97
C ARG A 106 -5.79 -0.86 18.05
N ASP A 107 -6.47 -1.53 18.97
CA ASP A 107 -6.36 -3.00 19.17
C ASP A 107 -6.58 -3.77 17.86
N ALA A 108 -7.55 -3.36 17.05
CA ALA A 108 -7.86 -3.99 15.78
C ALA A 108 -6.66 -3.94 14.82
N TYR A 109 -5.96 -2.79 14.77
CA TYR A 109 -4.76 -2.64 13.95
C TYR A 109 -3.64 -3.56 14.47
N GLN A 110 -3.35 -3.52 15.77
CA GLN A 110 -2.28 -4.29 16.39
C GLN A 110 -2.49 -5.81 16.25
N LYS A 111 -3.74 -6.27 16.35
CA LYS A 111 -4.11 -7.68 16.15
C LYS A 111 -4.00 -8.12 14.68
N THR A 112 -4.22 -7.19 13.74
CA THR A 112 -4.14 -7.48 12.29
C THR A 112 -2.70 -7.48 11.80
N TYR A 113 -1.91 -6.49 12.23
CA TYR A 113 -0.54 -6.26 11.77
C TYR A 113 0.48 -6.62 12.86
N PHE A 114 0.41 -7.86 13.35
CA PHE A 114 1.33 -8.39 14.35
C PHE A 114 2.73 -8.66 13.76
N PRO A 115 3.78 -8.78 14.59
CA PRO A 115 5.13 -9.13 14.13
C PRO A 115 5.13 -10.44 13.34
N GLY A 116 5.73 -10.44 12.15
CA GLY A 116 5.74 -11.58 11.23
C GLY A 116 4.60 -11.58 10.20
N SER A 117 3.66 -10.63 10.26
CA SER A 117 2.55 -10.53 9.31
C SER A 117 2.92 -9.79 8.00
N ARG A 118 4.05 -9.10 7.96
CA ARG A 118 4.46 -8.25 6.83
C ARG A 118 5.46 -8.95 5.93
N VAL A 119 5.52 -8.51 4.68
CA VAL A 119 6.48 -9.03 3.70
C VAL A 119 7.91 -8.69 4.13
N SER A 120 8.17 -7.50 4.68
CA SER A 120 9.47 -7.10 5.21
C SER A 120 9.91 -7.92 6.44
N ASP A 121 8.98 -8.55 7.14
CA ASP A 121 9.31 -9.47 8.24
C ASP A 121 9.86 -10.82 7.72
N ILE A 122 9.46 -11.21 6.49
CA ILE A 122 9.87 -12.45 5.82
C ILE A 122 11.12 -12.21 4.96
N TYR A 123 11.16 -11.07 4.27
CA TYR A 123 12.25 -10.67 3.37
C TYR A 123 12.96 -9.45 3.97
N THR A 124 13.96 -9.72 4.80
CA THR A 124 14.67 -8.70 5.60
C THR A 124 15.48 -7.71 4.77
N ASP A 125 15.87 -8.09 3.54
CA ASP A 125 16.51 -7.24 2.55
C ASP A 125 15.65 -6.04 2.11
N LEU A 126 14.32 -6.13 2.26
CA LEU A 126 13.43 -5.00 2.00
C LEU A 126 13.47 -3.92 3.09
N ARG A 127 14.00 -4.21 4.27
CA ARG A 127 14.14 -3.24 5.37
C ARG A 127 15.32 -2.30 5.17
N ASP A 128 16.37 -2.77 4.51
CA ASP A 128 17.62 -2.03 4.32
C ASP A 128 17.56 -1.04 3.15
N ALA A 129 16.47 -1.05 2.38
CA ALA A 129 16.24 -0.16 1.25
C ALA A 129 15.47 1.15 1.64
N SER A 130 15.32 1.43 2.94
CA SER A 130 14.47 2.52 3.47
C SER A 130 15.30 3.71 3.97
#